data_e57d3c78c5c766f6b40509e2754e86e1
#
_entry.id   e57d3c78c5c766f6b40509e2754e86e1
#
_cell.length_a   1.000
_cell.length_b   1.000
_cell.length_c   1.000
_cell.angle_alpha   90.00
_cell.angle_beta   90.00
_cell.angle_gamma   90.00
#
_symmetry.space_group_name_H-M   'P 1'
#
loop_
_entity.id
_entity.type
_entity.pdbx_description
1 polymer ?
#
loop_
_entity_poly.entity_id
_entity_poly.type
_entity_poly.pdbx_seq_one_letter_code
_entity_poly.pdbx_strand_id
1 'polypeptide(L)'
;LAYGHPIHAFDLERVRGAAIVVRRAKEGEPLTTLDGVERKLVADDLVIADGEGPTALAGVMGGAGSEIHEGTSRVLIECAYFQPRGVRRTGRRHGMHTESSHRFERGVDPGDVEEVLQHTMSLLVELAGGTAAEATKRVGKGLPERAAIRLRHARLEALVGAPVPWSEVLRILGALGARLSSEGEGEASFVPPTHRPDLSLEEDLIEEVVRVRGMEAVPLAEPSIRPAVPRNRNAVGKRLSAAALELGLSEALTFGFTSVDALEK
;
A
#
# COMPACT_ATOMS: atom_id res chain seq x y z
N LEU A 1 -2.16 9.93 12.01
CA LEU A 1 -2.08 8.60 12.65
C LEU A 1 -3.45 7.92 12.76
N ALA A 2 -4.52 8.66 13.13
CA ALA A 2 -5.85 8.08 13.36
C ALA A 2 -6.39 7.31 12.13
N TYR A 3 -6.24 7.88 10.95
CA TYR A 3 -6.74 7.29 9.70
C TYR A 3 -5.63 6.62 8.86
N GLY A 4 -4.37 6.77 9.24
CA GLY A 4 -3.26 6.32 8.39
C GLY A 4 -3.14 7.06 7.05
N HIS A 5 -3.85 8.18 6.88
CA HIS A 5 -3.92 8.96 5.65
C HIS A 5 -3.02 10.20 5.76
N PRO A 6 -1.97 10.33 4.95
CA PRO A 6 -1.14 11.53 4.97
C PRO A 6 -1.90 12.73 4.39
N ILE A 7 -1.69 13.88 5.01
CA ILE A 7 -2.20 15.17 4.57
C ILE A 7 -1.03 16.15 4.41
N HIS A 8 -1.21 17.15 3.58
CA HIS A 8 -0.22 18.21 3.41
C HIS A 8 -0.85 19.60 3.58
N ALA A 9 -0.09 20.52 4.15
CA ALA A 9 -0.50 21.91 4.32
C ALA A 9 0.45 22.84 3.54
N PHE A 10 -0.12 23.66 2.70
CA PHE A 10 0.60 24.72 1.99
C PHE A 10 0.33 26.07 2.65
N ASP A 11 1.33 26.91 2.69
CA ASP A 11 1.11 28.35 2.92
C ASP A 11 0.38 28.92 1.71
N LEU A 12 -0.89 29.33 1.91
CA LEU A 12 -1.76 29.80 0.82
C LEU A 12 -1.20 31.05 0.13
N GLU A 13 -0.47 31.89 0.86
CA GLU A 13 0.12 33.11 0.29
C GLU A 13 1.32 32.83 -0.61
N ARG A 14 1.92 31.66 -0.44
CA ARG A 14 3.03 31.16 -1.27
C ARG A 14 2.58 30.32 -2.45
N VAL A 15 1.29 29.98 -2.54
CA VAL A 15 0.70 29.31 -3.72
C VAL A 15 0.48 30.34 -4.81
N ARG A 16 1.30 30.30 -5.83
CA ARG A 16 1.33 31.30 -6.90
C ARG A 16 0.21 31.08 -7.91
N GLY A 17 -0.32 32.19 -8.46
CA GLY A 17 -1.42 32.11 -9.41
C GLY A 17 -2.76 31.66 -8.83
N ALA A 18 -2.89 31.54 -7.51
CA ALA A 18 -4.09 31.07 -6.79
C ALA A 18 -4.68 29.78 -7.39
N ALA A 19 -3.83 28.90 -7.86
CA ALA A 19 -4.21 27.65 -8.54
C ALA A 19 -3.42 26.47 -8.01
N ILE A 20 -4.08 25.32 -7.90
CA ILE A 20 -3.43 24.01 -7.69
C ILE A 20 -3.72 23.13 -8.89
N VAL A 21 -2.67 22.61 -9.51
CA VAL A 21 -2.73 21.77 -10.71
C VAL A 21 -2.02 20.47 -10.45
N VAL A 22 -2.76 19.37 -10.44
CA VAL A 22 -2.17 18.01 -10.36
C VAL A 22 -1.85 17.55 -11.78
N ARG A 23 -0.55 17.39 -12.07
CA ARG A 23 -0.06 17.05 -13.41
C ARG A 23 1.19 16.18 -13.37
N ARG A 24 1.56 15.64 -14.51
CA ARG A 24 2.91 15.08 -14.68
C ARG A 24 3.93 16.20 -14.74
N ALA A 25 5.12 15.95 -14.20
CA ALA A 25 6.24 16.87 -14.32
C ALA A 25 6.70 16.99 -15.78
N LYS A 26 7.41 18.06 -16.08
CA LYS A 26 8.18 18.18 -17.30
C LYS A 26 9.55 17.51 -17.11
N GLU A 27 10.14 17.00 -18.19
CA GLU A 27 11.47 16.42 -18.11
C GLU A 27 12.51 17.46 -17.65
N GLY A 28 13.28 17.12 -16.62
CA GLY A 28 14.27 18.03 -16.03
C GLY A 28 13.72 19.17 -15.19
N GLU A 29 12.42 19.23 -14.94
CA GLU A 29 11.77 20.28 -14.13
C GLU A 29 12.34 20.28 -12.69
N PRO A 30 12.85 21.43 -12.17
CA PRO A 30 13.44 21.46 -10.84
C PRO A 30 12.36 21.55 -9.75
N LEU A 31 12.62 20.88 -8.61
CA LEU A 31 11.86 21.01 -7.37
C LEU A 31 12.81 20.89 -6.19
N THR A 32 12.86 21.91 -5.34
CA THR A 32 13.52 21.81 -4.03
C THR A 32 12.49 21.27 -3.04
N THR A 33 12.75 20.08 -2.50
CA THR A 33 11.89 19.42 -1.52
C THR A 33 12.17 19.90 -0.08
N LEU A 34 11.26 19.57 0.87
CA LEU A 34 11.35 20.00 2.27
C LEU A 34 12.66 19.63 2.97
N ASP A 35 13.37 18.60 2.48
CA ASP A 35 14.70 18.22 2.96
C ASP A 35 15.84 19.11 2.42
N GLY A 36 15.49 20.18 1.69
CA GLY A 36 16.44 21.15 1.12
C GLY A 36 17.18 20.66 -0.14
N VAL A 37 16.85 19.48 -0.66
CA VAL A 37 17.49 18.89 -1.84
C VAL A 37 16.80 19.35 -3.11
N GLU A 38 17.58 19.91 -4.05
CA GLU A 38 17.10 20.18 -5.41
C GLU A 38 17.05 18.89 -6.22
N ARG A 39 15.89 18.59 -6.78
CA ARG A 39 15.63 17.39 -7.57
C ARG A 39 15.25 17.76 -8.99
N LYS A 40 15.79 17.01 -9.95
CA LYS A 40 15.39 17.08 -11.36
C LYS A 40 14.32 16.01 -11.58
N LEU A 41 13.12 16.46 -11.88
CA LEU A 41 11.96 15.59 -12.09
C LEU A 41 11.98 14.99 -13.49
N VAL A 42 11.29 13.89 -13.67
CA VAL A 42 11.07 13.26 -14.98
C VAL A 42 9.58 13.25 -15.32
N ALA A 43 9.27 13.08 -16.60
CA ALA A 43 7.89 13.14 -17.10
C ALA A 43 6.92 12.09 -16.48
N ASP A 44 7.44 11.04 -15.83
CA ASP A 44 6.61 10.06 -15.12
C ASP A 44 6.30 10.45 -13.65
N ASP A 45 6.93 11.48 -13.11
CA ASP A 45 6.66 11.96 -11.76
C ASP A 45 5.33 12.74 -11.73
N LEU A 46 4.50 12.42 -10.74
CA LEU A 46 3.28 13.19 -10.49
C LEU A 46 3.63 14.33 -9.53
N VAL A 47 3.21 15.53 -9.87
CA VAL A 47 3.42 16.71 -9.06
C VAL A 47 2.12 17.42 -8.76
N ILE A 48 2.09 18.07 -7.59
CA ILE A 48 1.16 19.13 -7.29
C ILE A 48 1.90 20.41 -7.63
N ALA A 49 1.32 21.21 -8.49
CA ALA A 49 1.91 22.44 -8.99
C ALA A 49 0.98 23.63 -8.73
N ASP A 50 1.55 24.80 -8.66
CA ASP A 50 0.83 26.07 -8.68
C ASP A 50 0.87 26.73 -10.08
N GLY A 51 0.61 28.01 -10.17
CA GLY A 51 0.63 28.75 -11.43
C GLY A 51 2.04 28.92 -12.05
N GLU A 52 3.10 28.69 -11.31
CA GLU A 52 4.49 28.86 -11.77
C GLU A 52 5.27 27.55 -11.91
N GLY A 53 5.02 26.57 -11.03
CA GLY A 53 5.79 25.33 -11.07
C GLY A 53 5.36 24.27 -10.04
N PRO A 54 6.14 23.20 -9.89
CA PRO A 54 5.85 22.15 -8.94
C PRO A 54 6.05 22.64 -7.50
N THR A 55 5.07 22.40 -6.64
CA THR A 55 5.07 22.72 -5.22
C THR A 55 5.20 21.48 -4.32
N ALA A 56 4.93 20.29 -4.87
CA ALA A 56 5.12 19.04 -4.16
C ALA A 56 5.31 17.86 -5.13
N LEU A 57 6.07 16.87 -4.70
CA LEU A 57 6.15 15.56 -5.32
C LEU A 57 5.03 14.70 -4.74
N ALA A 58 3.98 14.50 -5.51
CA ALA A 58 2.69 13.96 -5.07
C ALA A 58 2.81 12.64 -4.30
N GLY A 59 2.35 12.64 -3.06
CA GLY A 59 2.37 11.48 -2.18
C GLY A 59 3.76 11.10 -1.65
N VAL A 60 4.81 11.86 -1.97
CA VAL A 60 6.19 11.58 -1.54
C VAL A 60 6.70 12.65 -0.57
N MET A 61 6.82 13.89 -1.03
CA MET A 61 7.33 14.99 -0.20
C MET A 61 6.89 16.36 -0.75
N GLY A 62 6.56 17.28 0.14
CA GLY A 62 6.28 18.67 -0.19
C GLY A 62 7.53 19.42 -0.67
N GLY A 63 7.31 20.53 -1.36
CA GLY A 63 8.35 21.46 -1.76
C GLY A 63 8.57 22.55 -0.73
N ALA A 64 9.81 23.00 -0.59
CA ALA A 64 10.22 24.05 0.34
C ALA A 64 9.59 25.42 0.01
N GLY A 65 9.26 25.67 -1.26
CA GLY A 65 8.73 26.96 -1.72
C GLY A 65 7.35 27.32 -1.17
N SER A 66 6.55 26.32 -0.82
CA SER A 66 5.18 26.47 -0.28
C SER A 66 5.02 25.99 1.15
N GLU A 67 6.15 25.75 1.85
CA GLU A 67 6.18 25.30 3.24
C GLU A 67 5.55 26.31 4.18
N ILE A 68 4.80 25.83 5.17
CA ILE A 68 4.29 26.64 6.27
C ILE A 68 5.44 27.11 7.18
N HIS A 69 5.33 28.30 7.72
CA HIS A 69 6.33 28.93 8.60
C HIS A 69 5.65 29.70 9.75
N GLU A 70 6.41 30.22 10.68
CA GLU A 70 5.88 30.91 11.86
C GLU A 70 4.93 32.11 11.53
N GLY A 71 5.11 32.74 10.38
CA GLY A 71 4.26 33.84 9.92
C GLY A 71 3.04 33.41 9.10
N THR A 72 2.86 32.10 8.84
CA THR A 72 1.74 31.61 8.04
C THR A 72 0.42 31.82 8.79
N SER A 73 -0.50 32.56 8.19
CA SER A 73 -1.83 32.83 8.75
C SER A 73 -2.95 32.15 7.96
N ARG A 74 -2.68 31.74 6.71
CA ARG A 74 -3.64 31.10 5.82
C ARG A 74 -3.06 29.84 5.25
N VAL A 75 -3.73 28.70 5.47
CA VAL A 75 -3.28 27.39 5.00
C VAL A 75 -4.25 26.80 4.00
N LEU A 76 -3.71 26.12 2.98
CA LEU A 76 -4.45 25.24 2.10
C LEU A 76 -4.14 23.81 2.49
N ILE A 77 -5.15 23.05 2.87
CA ILE A 77 -5.00 21.64 3.24
C ILE A 77 -5.29 20.78 2.02
N GLU A 78 -4.34 19.89 1.73
CA GLU A 78 -4.48 18.81 0.75
C GLU A 78 -4.75 17.50 1.46
N CYS A 79 -5.79 16.81 1.04
CA CYS A 79 -6.03 15.41 1.35
C CYS A 79 -6.34 14.70 0.03
N ALA A 80 -5.52 13.71 -0.34
CA ALA A 80 -5.58 13.14 -1.67
C ALA A 80 -5.41 11.62 -1.68
N TYR A 81 -5.93 10.98 -2.71
CA TYR A 81 -5.59 9.60 -3.07
C TYR A 81 -4.65 9.60 -4.27
N PHE A 82 -3.55 8.90 -4.18
CA PHE A 82 -2.59 8.70 -5.27
C PHE A 82 -2.48 7.23 -5.62
N GLN A 83 -2.26 6.95 -6.90
CA GLN A 83 -2.05 5.57 -7.35
C GLN A 83 -0.78 4.98 -6.71
N PRO A 84 -0.87 3.90 -5.91
CA PRO A 84 0.24 3.37 -5.12
C PRO A 84 1.51 3.06 -5.92
N ARG A 85 1.35 2.44 -7.11
CA ARG A 85 2.48 2.10 -7.99
C ARG A 85 3.23 3.33 -8.49
N GLY A 86 2.51 4.45 -8.72
CA GLY A 86 3.11 5.72 -9.12
C GLY A 86 4.02 6.27 -8.02
N VAL A 87 3.49 6.39 -6.80
CA VAL A 87 4.23 6.87 -5.63
C VAL A 87 5.48 6.03 -5.38
N ARG A 88 5.34 4.70 -5.40
CA ARG A 88 6.47 3.77 -5.23
C ARG A 88 7.57 3.98 -6.26
N ARG A 89 7.21 4.15 -7.55
CA ARG A 89 8.20 4.38 -8.62
C ARG A 89 8.94 5.70 -8.42
N THR A 90 8.19 6.76 -8.13
CA THR A 90 8.75 8.10 -7.86
C THR A 90 9.67 8.08 -6.63
N GLY A 91 9.23 7.51 -5.50
CA GLY A 91 10.04 7.38 -4.31
C GLY A 91 11.37 6.65 -4.57
N ARG A 92 11.33 5.52 -5.29
CA ARG A 92 12.55 4.76 -5.65
C ARG A 92 13.47 5.53 -6.59
N ARG A 93 12.91 6.23 -7.59
CA ARG A 93 13.70 7.02 -8.55
C ARG A 93 14.51 8.11 -7.88
N HIS A 94 13.91 8.79 -6.92
CA HIS A 94 14.55 9.88 -6.19
C HIS A 94 15.25 9.43 -4.90
N GLY A 95 15.33 8.12 -4.62
CA GLY A 95 15.95 7.58 -3.42
C GLY A 95 15.26 8.01 -2.12
N MET A 96 13.94 8.26 -2.17
CA MET A 96 13.16 8.79 -1.06
C MET A 96 12.28 7.71 -0.43
N HIS A 97 12.34 7.63 0.90
CA HIS A 97 11.45 6.80 1.70
C HIS A 97 10.92 7.64 2.86
N THR A 98 9.75 8.23 2.69
CA THR A 98 9.11 9.09 3.67
C THR A 98 7.91 8.37 4.31
N GLU A 99 7.44 8.86 5.46
CA GLU A 99 6.22 8.39 6.09
C GLU A 99 4.99 8.51 5.16
N SER A 100 4.98 9.55 4.32
CA SER A 100 3.95 9.76 3.30
C SER A 100 4.04 8.69 2.21
N SER A 101 5.21 8.54 1.57
CA SER A 101 5.39 7.57 0.50
C SER A 101 5.15 6.14 0.98
N HIS A 102 5.55 5.82 2.22
CA HIS A 102 5.33 4.51 2.84
C HIS A 102 3.83 4.14 2.92
N ARG A 103 2.97 5.10 3.25
CA ARG A 103 1.52 4.87 3.33
C ARG A 103 0.89 4.84 1.95
N PHE A 104 1.17 5.84 1.11
CA PHE A 104 0.58 5.91 -0.23
C PHE A 104 0.99 4.76 -1.14
N GLU A 105 2.23 4.27 -1.06
CA GLU A 105 2.68 3.14 -1.89
C GLU A 105 2.02 1.81 -1.53
N ARG A 106 1.45 1.69 -0.31
CA ARG A 106 0.69 0.53 0.15
C ARG A 106 -0.81 0.65 -0.09
N GLY A 107 -1.26 1.85 -0.40
CA GLY A 107 -2.66 2.20 -0.59
C GLY A 107 -3.27 2.78 0.69
N VAL A 108 -3.76 4.01 0.58
CA VAL A 108 -4.65 4.62 1.55
C VAL A 108 -6.09 4.40 1.13
N ASP A 109 -7.04 4.56 2.03
CA ASP A 109 -8.44 4.42 1.70
C ASP A 109 -8.92 5.58 0.81
N PRO A 110 -9.29 5.34 -0.45
CA PRO A 110 -9.84 6.39 -1.31
C PRO A 110 -11.24 6.84 -0.87
N GLY A 111 -11.95 6.05 -0.07
CA GLY A 111 -13.28 6.38 0.45
C GLY A 111 -13.26 7.40 1.58
N ASP A 112 -12.18 7.45 2.35
CA ASP A 112 -12.07 8.26 3.57
C ASP A 112 -11.54 9.68 3.33
N VAL A 113 -11.12 10.02 2.11
CA VAL A 113 -10.47 11.31 1.80
C VAL A 113 -11.24 12.51 2.33
N GLU A 114 -12.56 12.51 2.18
CA GLU A 114 -13.40 13.62 2.63
C GLU A 114 -13.56 13.65 4.15
N GLU A 115 -13.77 12.51 4.78
CA GLU A 115 -13.88 12.40 6.23
C GLU A 115 -12.57 12.82 6.91
N VAL A 116 -11.43 12.37 6.41
CA VAL A 116 -10.10 12.76 6.90
C VAL A 116 -9.88 14.26 6.76
N LEU A 117 -10.28 14.85 5.63
CA LEU A 117 -10.18 16.29 5.42
C LEU A 117 -11.03 17.06 6.42
N GLN A 118 -12.29 16.67 6.61
CA GLN A 118 -13.21 17.32 7.55
C GLN A 118 -12.71 17.22 9.00
N HIS A 119 -12.25 16.05 9.40
CA HIS A 119 -11.67 15.85 10.73
C HIS A 119 -10.42 16.72 10.93
N THR A 120 -9.53 16.78 9.94
CA THR A 120 -8.34 17.62 9.98
C THR A 120 -8.69 19.10 10.11
N MET A 121 -9.66 19.57 9.34
CA MET A 121 -10.14 20.94 9.41
C MET A 121 -10.73 21.27 10.78
N SER A 122 -11.51 20.34 11.36
CA SER A 122 -12.07 20.50 12.70
C SER A 122 -11.00 20.63 13.76
N LEU A 123 -9.97 19.77 13.73
CA LEU A 123 -8.84 19.82 14.64
C LEU A 123 -8.03 21.12 14.50
N LEU A 124 -7.81 21.60 13.29
CA LEU A 124 -7.10 22.87 13.08
C LEU A 124 -7.89 24.05 13.65
N VAL A 125 -9.21 24.09 13.46
CA VAL A 125 -10.05 25.13 14.04
C VAL A 125 -10.02 25.07 15.57
N GLU A 126 -10.15 23.88 16.14
CA GLU A 126 -10.13 23.68 17.58
C GLU A 126 -8.78 24.06 18.23
N LEU A 127 -7.67 23.60 17.64
CA LEU A 127 -6.34 23.73 18.26
C LEU A 127 -5.64 25.04 17.90
N ALA A 128 -5.86 25.59 16.70
CA ALA A 128 -5.23 26.82 16.23
C ALA A 128 -6.15 28.05 16.26
N GLY A 129 -7.43 27.89 16.58
CA GLY A 129 -8.40 29.00 16.69
C GLY A 129 -8.74 29.65 15.35
N GLY A 130 -8.50 28.96 14.23
CA GLY A 130 -8.75 29.45 12.90
C GLY A 130 -10.20 29.38 12.46
N THR A 131 -10.48 29.83 11.25
CA THR A 131 -11.80 29.72 10.60
C THR A 131 -11.66 28.90 9.33
N ALA A 132 -12.43 27.83 9.21
CA ALA A 132 -12.48 27.02 7.99
C ALA A 132 -13.27 27.75 6.88
N ALA A 133 -12.83 27.58 5.63
CA ALA A 133 -13.61 28.03 4.48
C ALA A 133 -14.90 27.19 4.35
N GLU A 134 -15.96 27.81 3.85
CA GLU A 134 -17.28 27.16 3.69
C GLU A 134 -17.30 26.05 2.64
N ALA A 135 -16.35 26.06 1.69
CA ALA A 135 -16.33 25.12 0.58
C ALA A 135 -14.97 24.43 0.42
N THR A 136 -15.03 23.10 0.21
CA THR A 136 -13.92 22.31 -0.28
C THR A 136 -14.00 22.13 -1.79
N LYS A 137 -12.84 21.95 -2.45
CA LYS A 137 -12.80 21.64 -3.88
C LYS A 137 -12.27 20.21 -4.06
N ARG A 138 -13.02 19.41 -4.79
CA ARG A 138 -12.57 18.09 -5.23
C ARG A 138 -12.15 18.17 -6.69
N VAL A 139 -10.93 17.73 -6.98
CA VAL A 139 -10.37 17.70 -8.33
C VAL A 139 -9.78 16.31 -8.58
N GLY A 140 -10.07 15.72 -9.72
CA GLY A 140 -9.51 14.43 -10.12
C GLY A 140 -10.51 13.53 -10.83
N LYS A 141 -10.07 12.33 -11.18
CA LYS A 141 -10.95 11.24 -11.63
C LYS A 141 -11.64 10.66 -10.39
N GLY A 142 -12.87 10.22 -10.52
CA GLY A 142 -13.63 9.61 -9.41
C GLY A 142 -12.88 8.50 -8.67
N LEU A 143 -13.44 8.06 -7.56
CA LEU A 143 -12.88 6.95 -6.77
C LEU A 143 -12.73 5.69 -7.64
N PRO A 144 -11.71 4.87 -7.40
CA PRO A 144 -11.59 3.58 -8.07
C PRO A 144 -12.82 2.72 -7.76
N GLU A 145 -13.48 2.26 -8.80
CA GLU A 145 -14.58 1.30 -8.63
C GLU A 145 -14.01 -0.04 -8.13
N ARG A 146 -14.67 -0.61 -7.13
CA ARG A 146 -14.35 -1.92 -6.60
C ARG A 146 -15.19 -2.97 -7.30
N ALA A 147 -14.54 -3.89 -8.00
CA ALA A 147 -15.23 -5.03 -8.60
C ALA A 147 -15.82 -5.94 -7.53
N ALA A 148 -17.00 -6.47 -7.79
CA ALA A 148 -17.58 -7.51 -6.95
C ALA A 148 -16.77 -8.80 -7.09
N ILE A 149 -16.48 -9.45 -5.98
CA ILE A 149 -15.78 -10.73 -5.90
C ILE A 149 -16.82 -11.82 -5.69
N ARG A 150 -16.85 -12.79 -6.59
CA ARG A 150 -17.71 -13.98 -6.47
C ARG A 150 -17.10 -14.96 -5.50
N LEU A 151 -17.88 -15.42 -4.53
CA LEU A 151 -17.52 -16.47 -3.57
C LEU A 151 -18.44 -17.66 -3.75
N ARG A 152 -17.88 -18.83 -4.00
CA ARG A 152 -18.58 -20.11 -4.12
C ARG A 152 -18.44 -20.92 -2.85
N HIS A 153 -19.54 -21.36 -2.26
CA HIS A 153 -19.55 -22.13 -1.02
C HIS A 153 -18.73 -23.43 -1.15
N ALA A 154 -18.94 -24.17 -2.23
CA ALA A 154 -18.19 -25.40 -2.50
C ALA A 154 -16.67 -25.17 -2.61
N ARG A 155 -16.24 -24.02 -3.16
CA ARG A 155 -14.81 -23.65 -3.24
C ARG A 155 -14.25 -23.36 -1.87
N LEU A 156 -14.99 -22.61 -1.04
CA LEU A 156 -14.61 -22.31 0.34
C LEU A 156 -14.42 -23.61 1.13
N GLU A 157 -15.39 -24.50 1.15
CA GLU A 157 -15.31 -25.78 1.88
C GLU A 157 -14.17 -26.67 1.38
N ALA A 158 -13.94 -26.70 0.06
CA ALA A 158 -12.85 -27.47 -0.54
C ALA A 158 -11.47 -26.93 -0.13
N LEU A 159 -11.29 -25.62 0.01
CA LEU A 159 -10.03 -25.01 0.44
C LEU A 159 -9.82 -25.14 1.95
N VAL A 160 -10.86 -24.95 2.74
CA VAL A 160 -10.81 -25.04 4.21
C VAL A 160 -10.68 -26.51 4.66
N GLY A 161 -11.19 -27.45 3.87
CA GLY A 161 -11.19 -28.87 4.21
C GLY A 161 -12.23 -29.24 5.27
N ALA A 162 -13.19 -28.36 5.55
CA ALA A 162 -14.26 -28.54 6.54
C ALA A 162 -15.54 -27.81 6.11
N PRO A 163 -16.71 -28.28 6.55
CA PRO A 163 -17.95 -27.56 6.32
C PRO A 163 -17.96 -26.22 7.06
N VAL A 164 -18.46 -25.21 6.38
CA VAL A 164 -18.63 -23.86 6.93
C VAL A 164 -20.06 -23.41 6.65
N PRO A 165 -20.89 -23.17 7.68
CA PRO A 165 -22.27 -22.72 7.45
C PRO A 165 -22.32 -21.44 6.61
N TRP A 166 -23.11 -21.47 5.55
CA TRP A 166 -23.20 -20.31 4.62
C TRP A 166 -23.66 -19.03 5.32
N SER A 167 -24.57 -19.15 6.26
CA SER A 167 -25.02 -18.03 7.10
C SER A 167 -23.88 -17.40 7.92
N GLU A 168 -22.93 -18.21 8.37
CA GLU A 168 -21.74 -17.72 9.07
C GLU A 168 -20.81 -16.95 8.12
N VAL A 169 -20.63 -17.43 6.89
CA VAL A 169 -19.85 -16.75 5.84
C VAL A 169 -20.41 -15.36 5.56
N LEU A 170 -21.74 -15.29 5.32
CA LEU A 170 -22.41 -14.01 5.06
C LEU A 170 -22.27 -13.04 6.24
N ARG A 171 -22.45 -13.54 7.46
CA ARG A 171 -22.29 -12.74 8.69
C ARG A 171 -20.86 -12.20 8.85
N ILE A 172 -19.85 -13.04 8.66
CA ILE A 172 -18.44 -12.64 8.81
C ILE A 172 -18.08 -11.57 7.79
N LEU A 173 -18.34 -11.83 6.50
CA LEU A 173 -17.99 -10.90 5.44
C LEU A 173 -18.74 -9.57 5.56
N GLY A 174 -20.02 -9.62 5.95
CA GLY A 174 -20.81 -8.44 6.24
C GLY A 174 -20.26 -7.63 7.41
N ALA A 175 -19.86 -8.29 8.50
CA ALA A 175 -19.23 -7.63 9.65
C ALA A 175 -17.86 -7.00 9.33
N LEU A 176 -17.15 -7.52 8.33
CA LEU A 176 -15.91 -6.95 7.82
C LEU A 176 -16.13 -5.82 6.79
N GLY A 177 -17.39 -5.42 6.57
CA GLY A 177 -17.75 -4.34 5.67
C GLY A 177 -17.86 -4.73 4.18
N ALA A 178 -17.75 -6.02 3.84
CA ALA A 178 -17.99 -6.48 2.47
C ALA A 178 -19.49 -6.41 2.17
N ARG A 179 -19.86 -5.58 1.19
CA ARG A 179 -21.27 -5.37 0.81
C ARG A 179 -21.73 -6.48 -0.13
N LEU A 180 -22.76 -7.21 0.27
CA LEU A 180 -23.41 -8.20 -0.58
C LEU A 180 -24.00 -7.52 -1.82
N SER A 181 -23.58 -7.94 -2.99
CA SER A 181 -24.02 -7.43 -4.30
C SER A 181 -25.07 -8.33 -4.95
N SER A 182 -24.87 -9.63 -4.85
CA SER A 182 -25.83 -10.64 -5.32
C SER A 182 -25.69 -11.93 -4.52
N GLU A 183 -26.78 -12.67 -4.40
CA GLU A 183 -26.82 -13.99 -3.77
C GLU A 183 -27.57 -14.96 -4.67
N GLY A 184 -27.01 -16.17 -4.80
CA GLY A 184 -27.57 -17.29 -5.56
C GLY A 184 -27.43 -18.60 -4.80
N GLU A 185 -27.82 -19.70 -5.44
CA GLU A 185 -27.70 -21.03 -4.83
C GLU A 185 -26.22 -21.44 -4.72
N GLY A 186 -25.73 -21.48 -3.48
CA GLY A 186 -24.35 -21.88 -3.16
C GLY A 186 -23.26 -20.86 -3.55
N GLU A 187 -23.63 -19.62 -3.83
CA GLU A 187 -22.67 -18.56 -4.14
C GLU A 187 -23.21 -17.16 -3.85
N ALA A 188 -22.30 -16.23 -3.65
CA ALA A 188 -22.64 -14.80 -3.52
C ALA A 188 -21.51 -13.94 -4.09
N SER A 189 -21.83 -12.69 -4.41
CA SER A 189 -20.84 -11.68 -4.81
C SER A 189 -20.78 -10.57 -3.79
N PHE A 190 -19.56 -10.18 -3.43
CA PHE A 190 -19.29 -9.15 -2.41
C PHE A 190 -18.45 -8.03 -3.00
N VAL A 191 -18.83 -6.78 -2.74
CA VAL A 191 -18.01 -5.63 -3.03
C VAL A 191 -17.19 -5.33 -1.78
N PRO A 192 -15.85 -5.46 -1.82
CA PRO A 192 -14.99 -5.17 -0.69
C PRO A 192 -15.05 -3.70 -0.29
N PRO A 193 -14.86 -3.35 1.00
CA PRO A 193 -14.77 -1.98 1.44
C PRO A 193 -13.51 -1.30 0.86
N THR A 194 -13.54 0.02 0.76
CA THR A 194 -12.48 0.80 0.09
C THR A 194 -11.14 0.76 0.83
N HIS A 195 -11.16 0.58 2.15
CA HIS A 195 -9.97 0.46 3.00
C HIS A 195 -9.26 -0.90 2.89
N ARG A 196 -9.82 -1.88 2.17
CA ARG A 196 -9.23 -3.21 1.96
C ARG A 196 -8.79 -3.38 0.51
N PRO A 197 -7.71 -2.69 0.08
CA PRO A 197 -7.19 -2.80 -1.28
C PRO A 197 -6.65 -4.19 -1.62
N ASP A 198 -6.35 -4.99 -0.62
CA ASP A 198 -5.85 -6.36 -0.68
C ASP A 198 -6.91 -7.35 -1.19
N LEU A 199 -8.20 -7.14 -0.85
CA LEU A 199 -9.27 -8.05 -1.25
C LEU A 199 -9.58 -7.89 -2.74
N SER A 200 -9.20 -8.88 -3.54
CA SER A 200 -9.39 -8.86 -5.00
C SER A 200 -9.76 -10.21 -5.60
N LEU A 201 -9.51 -11.29 -4.90
CA LEU A 201 -9.73 -12.67 -5.33
C LEU A 201 -10.76 -13.38 -4.44
N GLU A 202 -11.31 -14.48 -4.92
CA GLU A 202 -12.18 -15.38 -4.14
C GLU A 202 -11.47 -15.91 -2.90
N GLU A 203 -10.19 -16.24 -3.04
CA GLU A 203 -9.32 -16.75 -1.99
C GLU A 203 -9.13 -15.75 -0.85
N ASP A 204 -9.07 -14.45 -1.17
CA ASP A 204 -8.96 -13.40 -0.15
C ASP A 204 -10.21 -13.37 0.76
N LEU A 205 -11.40 -13.56 0.19
CA LEU A 205 -12.63 -13.65 0.99
C LEU A 205 -12.67 -14.94 1.83
N ILE A 206 -12.15 -16.04 1.30
CA ILE A 206 -12.03 -17.31 2.04
C ILE A 206 -11.07 -17.15 3.22
N GLU A 207 -9.93 -16.50 3.01
CA GLU A 207 -8.97 -16.19 4.07
C GLU A 207 -9.63 -15.39 5.19
N GLU A 208 -10.38 -14.35 4.87
CA GLU A 208 -11.09 -13.55 5.87
C GLU A 208 -12.09 -14.38 6.70
N VAL A 209 -12.81 -15.28 6.06
CA VAL A 209 -13.73 -16.19 6.78
C VAL A 209 -12.95 -17.09 7.75
N VAL A 210 -11.85 -17.70 7.30
CA VAL A 210 -11.03 -18.58 8.14
C VAL A 210 -10.36 -17.80 9.26
N ARG A 211 -9.84 -16.62 8.98
CA ARG A 211 -9.18 -15.75 9.95
C ARG A 211 -10.11 -15.35 11.11
N VAL A 212 -11.36 -15.00 10.80
CA VAL A 212 -12.36 -14.61 11.82
C VAL A 212 -12.93 -15.83 12.56
N ARG A 213 -13.13 -16.94 11.85
CA ARG A 213 -13.63 -18.18 12.45
C ARG A 213 -12.61 -18.81 13.41
N GLY A 214 -11.32 -18.62 13.13
CA GLY A 214 -10.21 -19.21 13.88
C GLY A 214 -9.59 -20.43 13.17
N MET A 215 -8.27 -20.50 13.17
CA MET A 215 -7.53 -21.60 12.54
C MET A 215 -7.75 -22.95 13.25
N GLU A 216 -8.12 -22.93 14.51
CA GLU A 216 -8.45 -24.13 15.31
C GLU A 216 -9.74 -24.82 14.82
N ALA A 217 -10.57 -24.14 14.06
CA ALA A 217 -11.77 -24.71 13.42
C ALA A 217 -11.42 -25.51 12.14
N VAL A 218 -10.18 -25.43 11.66
CA VAL A 218 -9.71 -26.18 10.49
C VAL A 218 -9.15 -27.53 10.96
N PRO A 219 -9.67 -28.65 10.46
CA PRO A 219 -9.19 -29.97 10.89
C PRO A 219 -7.75 -30.21 10.47
N LEU A 220 -6.97 -30.80 11.35
CA LEU A 220 -5.64 -31.28 11.01
C LEU A 220 -5.74 -32.50 10.09
N ALA A 221 -5.17 -32.41 8.91
CA ALA A 221 -5.04 -33.55 8.01
C ALA A 221 -3.72 -34.27 8.26
N GLU A 222 -3.78 -35.54 8.59
CA GLU A 222 -2.58 -36.40 8.63
C GLU A 222 -2.22 -36.79 7.18
N PRO A 223 -1.07 -36.34 6.66
CA PRO A 223 -0.65 -36.74 5.33
C PRO A 223 -0.42 -38.25 5.26
N SER A 224 -1.04 -38.94 4.31
CA SER A 224 -0.74 -40.31 4.01
C SER A 224 0.66 -40.41 3.39
N ILE A 225 1.66 -40.62 4.22
CA ILE A 225 3.04 -40.79 3.78
C ILE A 225 3.25 -42.26 3.46
N ARG A 226 3.43 -42.61 2.20
CA ARG A 226 4.01 -43.91 1.83
C ARG A 226 5.50 -43.82 2.11
N PRO A 227 6.06 -44.61 3.05
CA PRO A 227 7.48 -44.56 3.33
C PRO A 227 8.25 -45.13 2.12
N ALA A 228 8.67 -44.22 1.25
CA ALA A 228 9.66 -44.53 0.24
C ALA A 228 11.02 -44.19 0.86
N VAL A 229 11.88 -45.18 1.02
CA VAL A 229 13.26 -44.91 1.43
C VAL A 229 13.91 -44.04 0.36
N PRO A 230 14.18 -42.77 0.62
CA PRO A 230 14.78 -41.93 -0.40
C PRO A 230 16.16 -42.48 -0.73
N ARG A 231 16.42 -42.75 -2.02
CA ARG A 231 17.77 -43.02 -2.47
C ARG A 231 18.64 -41.83 -2.07
N ASN A 232 19.66 -42.10 -1.26
CA ASN A 232 20.60 -41.06 -0.85
C ASN A 232 21.40 -40.59 -2.08
N ARG A 233 20.86 -39.62 -2.78
CA ARG A 233 21.46 -39.01 -4.00
C ARG A 233 22.77 -38.30 -3.69
N ASN A 234 23.05 -37.99 -2.43
CA ASN A 234 24.25 -37.27 -2.02
C ASN A 234 25.24 -38.10 -1.20
N ALA A 235 25.24 -39.40 -1.38
CA ALA A 235 26.17 -40.28 -0.65
C ALA A 235 27.65 -39.96 -0.98
N VAL A 236 27.91 -39.61 -2.23
CA VAL A 236 29.28 -39.24 -2.66
C VAL A 236 29.68 -37.90 -2.04
N GLY A 237 28.80 -36.87 -2.08
CA GLY A 237 29.07 -35.59 -1.44
C GLY A 237 29.36 -35.71 0.05
N LYS A 238 28.56 -36.48 0.80
CA LYS A 238 28.81 -36.72 2.22
C LYS A 238 30.17 -37.38 2.49
N ARG A 239 30.56 -38.36 1.67
CA ARG A 239 31.87 -38.99 1.77
C ARG A 239 33.03 -38.05 1.45
N LEU A 240 32.85 -37.16 0.44
CA LEU A 240 33.82 -36.13 0.11
C LEU A 240 33.97 -35.10 1.23
N SER A 241 32.86 -34.62 1.80
CA SER A 241 32.91 -33.72 2.95
C SER A 241 33.61 -34.34 4.15
N ALA A 242 33.30 -35.60 4.47
CA ALA A 242 33.97 -36.28 5.56
C ALA A 242 35.49 -36.42 5.33
N ALA A 243 35.92 -36.82 4.13
CA ALA A 243 37.34 -36.95 3.79
C ALA A 243 38.04 -35.58 3.80
N ALA A 244 37.36 -34.50 3.36
CA ALA A 244 37.91 -33.13 3.40
C ALA A 244 38.12 -32.67 4.85
N LEU A 245 37.17 -32.94 5.75
CA LEU A 245 37.30 -32.62 7.18
C LEU A 245 38.47 -33.39 7.84
N GLU A 246 38.65 -34.66 7.50
CA GLU A 246 39.77 -35.46 7.97
C GLU A 246 41.14 -34.92 7.50
N LEU A 247 41.18 -34.28 6.35
CA LEU A 247 42.35 -33.57 5.81
C LEU A 247 42.57 -32.17 6.43
N GLY A 248 41.75 -31.75 7.39
CA GLY A 248 41.86 -30.46 8.07
C GLY A 248 41.23 -29.28 7.35
N LEU A 249 40.41 -29.55 6.32
CA LEU A 249 39.64 -28.51 5.65
C LEU A 249 38.39 -28.14 6.46
N SER A 250 37.95 -26.91 6.38
CA SER A 250 36.68 -26.46 7.01
C SER A 250 35.60 -26.30 5.95
N GLU A 251 34.39 -26.75 6.27
CA GLU A 251 33.22 -26.49 5.44
C GLU A 251 32.77 -25.05 5.59
N ALA A 252 32.53 -24.36 4.46
CA ALA A 252 32.00 -23.00 4.42
C ALA A 252 30.74 -22.91 3.58
N LEU A 253 29.72 -22.28 4.12
CA LEU A 253 28.52 -21.93 3.40
C LEU A 253 28.68 -20.50 2.87
N THR A 254 28.73 -20.37 1.56
CA THR A 254 28.83 -19.07 0.89
C THR A 254 27.52 -18.70 0.22
N PHE A 255 27.35 -17.40 -0.10
CA PHE A 255 26.20 -16.98 -0.91
C PHE A 255 26.27 -17.60 -2.30
N GLY A 256 25.12 -18.05 -2.82
CA GLY A 256 25.00 -18.66 -4.15
C GLY A 256 25.01 -17.67 -5.30
N PHE A 257 25.10 -16.36 -5.02
CA PHE A 257 25.13 -15.29 -6.03
C PHE A 257 26.10 -14.17 -5.57
N THR A 258 26.69 -13.53 -6.55
CA THR A 258 27.61 -12.41 -6.39
C THR A 258 27.39 -11.40 -7.52
N SER A 259 27.96 -10.22 -7.44
CA SER A 259 27.91 -9.24 -8.52
C SER A 259 28.89 -9.59 -9.62
N VAL A 260 28.61 -9.13 -10.87
CA VAL A 260 29.52 -9.31 -12.01
C VAL A 260 30.89 -8.70 -11.71
N ASP A 261 30.92 -7.51 -11.13
CA ASP A 261 32.16 -6.80 -10.77
C ASP A 261 33.03 -7.56 -9.73
N ALA A 262 32.42 -8.41 -8.91
CA ALA A 262 33.16 -9.24 -7.95
C ALA A 262 33.75 -10.50 -8.62
N LEU A 263 33.22 -10.93 -9.76
CA LEU A 263 33.77 -12.05 -10.53
C LEU A 263 34.94 -11.64 -11.43
N GLU A 264 35.10 -10.36 -11.75
CA GLU A 264 36.15 -9.80 -12.58
C GLU A 264 37.43 -9.41 -11.79
N LYS A 265 37.39 -9.50 -10.47
CA LYS A 265 38.51 -9.29 -9.55
C LYS A 265 39.17 -10.59 -9.10
#